data_767b7f80d8d4a8d91547afbea9301328
#
_entry.id   767b7f80d8d4a8d91547afbea9301328
#
_cell.length_a   1.000
_cell.length_b   1.000
_cell.length_c   1.000
_cell.angle_alpha   90.00
_cell.angle_beta   90.00
_cell.angle_gamma   90.00
#
_symmetry.space_group_name_H-M   'P 1'
#
loop_
_entity.id
_entity.type
_entity.pdbx_description
1 polymer ?
#
loop_
_entity_poly.entity_id
_entity_poly.type
_entity_poly.pdbx_seq_one_letter_code
_entity_poly.pdbx_strand_id
1 'polypeptide(L)'
;FHGRSAHASAMPHAGLNALDALITSYQTIAQLRQHIKPTERIHGVIRKGGDAPNIVPDHTEALFYVRAASAEDLAPLKKRVEACFQAGAMASGCTADIKWAKADYLDLKTSMPLAKSYEENMTSLGREFFPLEKMPSGSSGSTDMGNVSHRVPSIHPMICSAPMHVVIHNPEFAVWAASDLGDKACIDGAKALAMTAIDYLTDEKMRTSAAEEFARSRDSSARSVAAAYNPEGEANLGGCGCC
;
A
#
# COMPACT_ATOMS: atom_id res chain seq x y z
N PHE A 1 9.50 9.64 17.49
CA PHE A 1 9.23 10.24 18.79
C PHE A 1 10.52 10.82 19.36
N HIS A 2 10.38 11.97 20.04
CA HIS A 2 11.47 12.65 20.70
C HIS A 2 11.16 12.82 22.17
N GLY A 3 12.07 12.39 23.00
CA GLY A 3 12.01 12.46 24.46
C GLY A 3 13.25 13.13 25.03
N ARG A 4 13.77 12.60 26.13
CA ARG A 4 14.98 13.11 26.80
C ARG A 4 15.73 11.96 27.47
N SER A 5 17.01 11.82 27.16
CA SER A 5 17.87 10.80 27.78
C SER A 5 18.07 11.05 29.25
N ALA A 6 18.24 9.97 30.00
CA ALA A 6 18.69 9.97 31.39
C ALA A 6 19.33 8.61 31.72
N HIS A 7 20.10 8.54 32.81
CA HIS A 7 20.60 7.27 33.31
C HIS A 7 19.45 6.48 33.93
N ALA A 8 19.14 5.31 33.35
CA ALA A 8 17.90 4.58 33.64
C ALA A 8 17.76 4.11 35.11
N SER A 9 18.88 3.87 35.80
CA SER A 9 18.85 3.50 37.24
C SER A 9 19.15 4.64 38.19
N ALA A 10 19.99 5.61 37.80
CA ALA A 10 20.44 6.67 38.72
C ALA A 10 19.45 7.86 38.75
N MET A 11 18.93 8.27 37.59
CA MET A 11 18.06 9.44 37.46
C MET A 11 16.94 9.22 36.44
N PRO A 12 16.15 8.14 36.51
CA PRO A 12 15.10 7.85 35.51
C PRO A 12 14.04 8.95 35.43
N HIS A 13 13.74 9.62 36.55
CA HIS A 13 12.76 10.70 36.63
C HIS A 13 13.18 11.97 35.86
N ALA A 14 14.45 12.10 35.49
CA ALA A 14 14.93 13.20 34.65
C ALA A 14 14.73 12.94 33.15
N GLY A 15 14.42 11.68 32.76
CA GLY A 15 14.20 11.27 31.37
C GLY A 15 12.75 11.41 30.91
N LEU A 16 12.56 11.40 29.58
CA LEU A 16 11.29 11.21 28.90
C LEU A 16 11.48 10.10 27.87
N ASN A 17 10.85 8.96 28.09
CA ASN A 17 11.13 7.74 27.35
C ASN A 17 10.39 7.71 26.01
N ALA A 18 11.09 7.97 24.91
CA ALA A 18 10.53 7.91 23.56
C ALA A 18 10.11 6.48 23.15
N LEU A 19 10.70 5.43 23.75
CA LEU A 19 10.27 4.06 23.47
C LEU A 19 8.92 3.75 24.12
N ASP A 20 8.66 4.26 25.34
CA ASP A 20 7.34 4.12 25.97
C ASP A 20 6.26 4.83 25.16
N ALA A 21 6.58 6.01 24.60
CA ALA A 21 5.68 6.71 23.67
C ALA A 21 5.33 5.86 22.45
N LEU A 22 6.33 5.23 21.83
CA LEU A 22 6.14 4.39 20.66
C LEU A 22 5.37 3.09 20.99
N ILE A 23 5.70 2.42 22.10
CA ILE A 23 5.00 1.21 22.54
C ILE A 23 3.53 1.52 22.87
N THR A 24 3.27 2.62 23.61
CA THR A 24 1.89 3.07 23.90
C THR A 24 1.13 3.34 22.60
N SER A 25 1.75 4.00 21.63
CA SER A 25 1.15 4.24 20.32
C SER A 25 0.85 2.92 19.58
N TYR A 26 1.74 1.95 19.64
CA TYR A 26 1.54 0.63 19.03
C TYR A 26 0.37 -0.12 19.67
N GLN A 27 0.20 -0.01 20.98
CA GLN A 27 -0.92 -0.59 21.73
C GLN A 27 -2.25 0.10 21.39
N THR A 28 -2.29 1.42 21.30
CA THR A 28 -3.50 2.16 20.91
C THR A 28 -3.90 1.85 19.46
N ILE A 29 -2.93 1.66 18.56
CA ILE A 29 -3.20 1.17 17.20
C ILE A 29 -3.76 -0.27 17.23
N ALA A 30 -3.26 -1.15 18.10
CA ALA A 30 -3.80 -2.50 18.25
C ALA A 30 -5.28 -2.48 18.70
N GLN A 31 -5.64 -1.57 19.61
CA GLN A 31 -7.03 -1.33 20.01
C GLN A 31 -7.87 -0.76 18.86
N LEU A 32 -7.33 0.20 18.11
CA LEU A 32 -8.00 0.79 16.94
C LEU A 32 -8.35 -0.27 15.88
N ARG A 33 -7.49 -1.27 15.67
CA ARG A 33 -7.72 -2.35 14.70
C ARG A 33 -9.00 -3.14 14.94
N GLN A 34 -9.54 -3.16 16.16
CA GLN A 34 -10.82 -3.81 16.48
C GLN A 34 -12.02 -3.04 15.91
N HIS A 35 -11.85 -1.77 15.56
CA HIS A 35 -12.92 -0.84 15.21
C HIS A 35 -12.70 -0.16 13.85
N ILE A 36 -11.97 -0.83 12.95
CA ILE A 36 -11.80 -0.42 11.55
C ILE A 36 -12.58 -1.34 10.62
N LYS A 37 -12.84 -0.89 9.40
CA LYS A 37 -13.57 -1.69 8.40
C LYS A 37 -12.77 -2.95 8.03
N PRO A 38 -13.43 -4.06 7.61
CA PRO A 38 -12.74 -5.27 7.15
C PRO A 38 -11.78 -5.03 5.97
N THR A 39 -11.98 -3.97 5.20
CA THR A 39 -11.14 -3.56 4.07
C THR A 39 -9.99 -2.65 4.48
N GLU A 40 -9.94 -2.20 5.73
CA GLU A 40 -8.88 -1.33 6.26
C GLU A 40 -7.77 -2.15 6.91
N ARG A 41 -6.52 -1.69 6.79
CA ARG A 41 -5.36 -2.34 7.41
C ARG A 41 -4.39 -1.31 7.95
N ILE A 42 -3.83 -1.60 9.13
CA ILE A 42 -2.76 -0.81 9.74
C ILE A 42 -1.67 -1.79 10.17
N HIS A 43 -0.49 -1.68 9.61
CA HIS A 43 0.66 -2.52 9.97
C HIS A 43 1.94 -1.70 9.88
N GLY A 44 2.94 -2.07 10.68
CA GLY A 44 4.18 -1.33 10.73
C GLY A 44 5.27 -2.07 11.49
N VAL A 45 6.44 -1.47 11.48
CA VAL A 45 7.64 -1.95 12.14
C VAL A 45 8.28 -0.84 12.95
N ILE A 46 8.92 -1.20 14.07
CA ILE A 46 9.80 -0.31 14.81
C ILE A 46 11.17 -0.37 14.14
N ARG A 47 11.70 0.78 13.71
CA ARG A 47 13.00 0.90 13.04
C ARG A 47 14.12 1.21 14.05
N LYS A 48 13.80 2.05 15.04
CA LYS A 48 14.72 2.40 16.12
C LYS A 48 13.97 2.41 17.45
N GLY A 49 14.51 1.68 18.47
CA GLY A 49 13.89 1.56 19.80
C GLY A 49 14.75 2.11 20.95
N GLY A 50 15.90 2.70 20.65
CA GLY A 50 16.89 3.17 21.61
C GLY A 50 18.26 2.56 21.34
N ASP A 51 19.26 2.92 22.14
CA ASP A 51 20.66 2.56 21.90
C ASP A 51 21.22 1.57 22.96
N ALA A 52 20.84 1.73 24.22
CA ALA A 52 21.33 0.86 25.31
C ALA A 52 20.30 0.77 26.47
N PRO A 53 20.22 -0.37 27.18
CA PRO A 53 19.20 -0.59 28.22
C PRO A 53 19.40 0.26 29.49
N ASN A 54 20.58 0.82 29.71
CA ASN A 54 20.89 1.71 30.81
C ASN A 54 20.68 3.21 30.50
N ILE A 55 20.19 3.52 29.30
CA ILE A 55 19.88 4.90 28.86
C ILE A 55 18.41 4.97 28.52
N VAL A 56 17.68 5.92 29.13
CA VAL A 56 16.29 6.23 28.71
C VAL A 56 16.32 6.71 27.27
N PRO A 57 15.62 6.04 26.33
CA PRO A 57 15.64 6.42 24.92
C PRO A 57 15.04 7.83 24.69
N ASP A 58 15.81 8.69 24.06
CA ASP A 58 15.36 10.04 23.67
C ASP A 58 14.84 10.15 22.24
N HIS A 59 15.10 9.11 21.41
CA HIS A 59 14.65 9.07 20.04
C HIS A 59 14.27 7.65 19.62
N THR A 60 13.07 7.53 19.04
CA THR A 60 12.59 6.28 18.43
C THR A 60 11.92 6.53 17.09
N GLU A 61 11.96 5.53 16.21
CA GLU A 61 11.38 5.59 14.87
C GLU A 61 10.55 4.34 14.55
N ALA A 62 9.44 4.55 13.87
CA ALA A 62 8.62 3.49 13.32
C ALA A 62 8.10 3.86 11.94
N LEU A 63 7.84 2.86 11.10
CA LEU A 63 7.19 3.00 9.82
C LEU A 63 5.88 2.23 9.84
N PHE A 64 4.79 2.90 9.45
CA PHE A 64 3.47 2.28 9.35
C PHE A 64 2.87 2.47 7.96
N TYR A 65 2.17 1.44 7.49
CA TYR A 65 1.28 1.52 6.35
C TYR A 65 -0.17 1.55 6.83
N VAL A 66 -0.94 2.50 6.30
CA VAL A 66 -2.37 2.64 6.54
C VAL A 66 -3.07 2.44 5.21
N ARG A 67 -3.98 1.48 5.13
CA ARG A 67 -4.65 1.08 3.90
C ARG A 67 -6.16 1.10 4.08
N ALA A 68 -6.87 1.52 3.03
CA ALA A 68 -8.32 1.47 2.91
C ALA A 68 -8.72 1.07 1.48
N ALA A 69 -9.99 0.72 1.28
CA ALA A 69 -10.50 0.35 -0.03
C ALA A 69 -10.65 1.54 -0.99
N SER A 70 -10.76 2.76 -0.44
CA SER A 70 -10.89 3.99 -1.23
C SER A 70 -10.16 5.16 -0.55
N ALA A 71 -9.85 6.19 -1.32
CA ALA A 71 -9.29 7.44 -0.78
C ALA A 71 -10.22 8.12 0.23
N GLU A 72 -11.53 8.01 0.03
CA GLU A 72 -12.55 8.56 0.93
C GLU A 72 -12.53 7.88 2.32
N ASP A 73 -12.26 6.59 2.36
CA ASP A 73 -12.10 5.81 3.61
C ASP A 73 -10.71 6.04 4.25
N LEU A 74 -9.69 6.27 3.44
CA LEU A 74 -8.31 6.45 3.93
C LEU A 74 -8.15 7.72 4.77
N ALA A 75 -8.72 8.83 4.34
CA ALA A 75 -8.54 10.12 5.00
C ALA A 75 -9.00 10.14 6.48
N PRO A 76 -10.20 9.63 6.85
CA PRO A 76 -10.59 9.54 8.26
C PRO A 76 -9.76 8.52 9.03
N LEU A 77 -9.31 7.43 8.40
CA LEU A 77 -8.46 6.43 9.06
C LEU A 77 -7.08 7.01 9.40
N LYS A 78 -6.46 7.80 8.53
CA LYS A 78 -5.19 8.51 8.80
C LYS A 78 -5.29 9.36 10.06
N LYS A 79 -6.36 10.15 10.21
CA LYS A 79 -6.59 10.99 11.41
C LYS A 79 -6.69 10.16 12.69
N ARG A 80 -7.34 8.99 12.64
CA ARG A 80 -7.43 8.10 13.81
C ARG A 80 -6.06 7.51 14.17
N VAL A 81 -5.24 7.18 13.17
CA VAL A 81 -3.87 6.68 13.38
C VAL A 81 -2.97 7.78 13.95
N GLU A 82 -3.06 9.01 13.45
CA GLU A 82 -2.37 10.17 14.02
C GLU A 82 -2.73 10.37 15.50
N ALA A 83 -4.01 10.29 15.84
CA ALA A 83 -4.46 10.41 17.23
C ALA A 83 -3.85 9.33 18.13
N CYS A 84 -3.64 8.11 17.64
CA CYS A 84 -2.95 7.05 18.38
C CYS A 84 -1.48 7.43 18.68
N PHE A 85 -0.76 8.00 17.71
CA PHE A 85 0.62 8.45 17.91
C PHE A 85 0.69 9.63 18.86
N GLN A 86 -0.21 10.60 18.74
CA GLN A 86 -0.28 11.74 19.64
C GLN A 86 -0.62 11.32 21.09
N ALA A 87 -1.50 10.33 21.26
CA ALA A 87 -1.83 9.79 22.59
C ALA A 87 -0.61 9.15 23.26
N GLY A 88 0.21 8.38 22.53
CA GLY A 88 1.44 7.80 23.06
C GLY A 88 2.47 8.87 23.45
N ALA A 89 2.65 9.87 22.62
CA ALA A 89 3.52 11.01 22.93
C ALA A 89 3.06 11.75 24.18
N MET A 90 1.77 12.07 24.27
CA MET A 90 1.18 12.78 25.41
C MET A 90 1.32 11.98 26.71
N ALA A 91 1.07 10.67 26.69
CA ALA A 91 1.17 9.79 27.86
C ALA A 91 2.59 9.72 28.43
N SER A 92 3.60 9.88 27.60
CA SER A 92 5.03 9.77 27.97
C SER A 92 5.72 11.12 28.12
N GLY A 93 5.01 12.23 27.93
CA GLY A 93 5.59 13.58 27.93
C GLY A 93 6.55 13.86 26.77
N CYS A 94 6.51 13.02 25.72
CA CYS A 94 7.32 13.12 24.52
C CYS A 94 6.60 13.93 23.42
N THR A 95 7.32 14.17 22.31
CA THR A 95 6.71 14.72 21.10
C THR A 95 6.71 13.67 19.98
N ALA A 96 5.67 13.69 19.14
CA ALA A 96 5.58 12.86 17.93
C ALA A 96 5.78 13.75 16.69
N ASP A 97 6.75 13.39 15.86
CA ASP A 97 6.91 13.94 14.52
C ASP A 97 6.33 12.91 13.53
N ILE A 98 5.13 13.21 13.00
CA ILE A 98 4.38 12.31 12.11
C ILE A 98 4.52 12.82 10.68
N LYS A 99 5.11 12.00 9.83
CA LYS A 99 5.35 12.34 8.43
C LYS A 99 4.59 11.39 7.52
N TRP A 100 3.76 11.95 6.65
CA TRP A 100 3.09 11.21 5.59
C TRP A 100 3.89 11.25 4.30
N ALA A 101 3.70 10.25 3.45
CA ALA A 101 4.24 10.29 2.10
C ALA A 101 3.65 11.48 1.32
N LYS A 102 4.39 12.00 0.35
CA LYS A 102 3.98 13.15 -0.48
C LYS A 102 2.72 12.87 -1.29
N ALA A 103 2.49 11.62 -1.66
CA ALA A 103 1.27 11.17 -2.31
C ALA A 103 0.84 9.82 -1.74
N ASP A 104 -0.44 9.69 -1.45
CA ASP A 104 -1.04 8.40 -1.09
C ASP A 104 -1.22 7.56 -2.37
N TYR A 105 -1.06 6.24 -2.27
CA TYR A 105 -1.45 5.32 -3.33
C TYR A 105 -2.97 5.16 -3.30
N LEU A 106 -3.59 5.45 -4.44
CA LEU A 106 -5.04 5.32 -4.60
C LEU A 106 -5.46 3.87 -4.88
N ASP A 107 -6.73 3.59 -4.69
CA ASP A 107 -7.36 2.34 -5.12
C ASP A 107 -7.24 2.18 -6.65
N LEU A 108 -6.99 0.94 -7.10
CA LEU A 108 -6.92 0.63 -8.52
C LEU A 108 -8.33 0.55 -9.13
N LYS A 109 -8.59 1.39 -10.12
CA LYS A 109 -9.80 1.34 -10.95
C LYS A 109 -9.51 0.57 -12.23
N THR A 110 -9.84 -0.70 -12.22
CA THR A 110 -9.64 -1.56 -13.41
C THR A 110 -10.65 -1.19 -14.50
N SER A 111 -10.16 -0.87 -15.71
CA SER A 111 -11.00 -0.74 -16.91
C SER A 111 -11.40 -2.11 -17.41
N MET A 112 -12.70 -2.44 -17.30
CA MET A 112 -13.20 -3.77 -17.68
C MET A 112 -13.08 -4.07 -19.17
N PRO A 113 -13.28 -3.11 -20.10
CA PRO A 113 -13.01 -3.37 -21.53
C PRO A 113 -11.57 -3.77 -21.83
N LEU A 114 -10.59 -3.10 -21.17
CA LEU A 114 -9.17 -3.43 -21.29
C LEU A 114 -8.85 -4.78 -20.64
N ALA A 115 -9.41 -5.03 -19.44
CA ALA A 115 -9.18 -6.28 -18.72
C ALA A 115 -9.69 -7.50 -19.50
N LYS A 116 -10.86 -7.38 -20.15
CA LYS A 116 -11.42 -8.44 -20.98
C LYS A 116 -10.56 -8.74 -22.19
N SER A 117 -10.09 -7.73 -22.94
CA SER A 117 -9.17 -7.93 -24.05
C SER A 117 -7.86 -8.60 -23.59
N TYR A 118 -7.30 -8.16 -22.46
CA TYR A 118 -6.11 -8.79 -21.88
C TYR A 118 -6.36 -10.27 -21.53
N GLU A 119 -7.50 -10.60 -20.93
CA GLU A 119 -7.90 -11.97 -20.62
C GLU A 119 -8.01 -12.85 -21.88
N GLU A 120 -8.65 -12.35 -22.93
CA GLU A 120 -8.78 -13.03 -24.21
C GLU A 120 -7.39 -13.27 -24.84
N ASN A 121 -6.51 -12.27 -24.81
CA ASN A 121 -5.14 -12.35 -25.30
C ASN A 121 -4.30 -13.39 -24.52
N MET A 122 -4.36 -13.37 -23.19
CA MET A 122 -3.68 -14.34 -22.35
C MET A 122 -4.19 -15.77 -22.56
N THR A 123 -5.50 -15.93 -22.71
CA THR A 123 -6.13 -17.22 -23.02
C THR A 123 -5.63 -17.77 -24.35
N SER A 124 -5.45 -16.93 -25.38
CA SER A 124 -4.88 -17.33 -26.68
C SER A 124 -3.42 -17.80 -26.56
N LEU A 125 -2.68 -17.35 -25.55
CA LEU A 125 -1.32 -17.78 -25.21
C LEU A 125 -1.30 -19.04 -24.33
N GLY A 126 -2.47 -19.64 -24.04
CA GLY A 126 -2.60 -20.86 -23.24
C GLY A 126 -2.55 -20.62 -21.72
N ARG A 127 -2.82 -19.40 -21.27
CA ARG A 127 -2.95 -19.09 -19.84
C ARG A 127 -4.39 -19.25 -19.38
N GLU A 128 -4.56 -19.76 -18.17
CA GLU A 128 -5.85 -19.89 -17.51
C GLU A 128 -5.99 -18.81 -16.43
N PHE A 129 -7.22 -18.31 -16.25
CA PHE A 129 -7.54 -17.34 -15.23
C PHE A 129 -8.17 -17.99 -14.01
N PHE A 130 -7.77 -17.52 -12.84
CA PHE A 130 -8.43 -17.90 -11.59
C PHE A 130 -9.80 -17.21 -11.53
N PRO A 131 -10.90 -17.94 -11.26
CA PRO A 131 -12.23 -17.35 -11.17
C PRO A 131 -12.31 -16.24 -10.12
N LEU A 132 -12.77 -15.04 -10.51
CA LEU A 132 -12.84 -13.87 -9.60
C LEU A 132 -13.68 -14.13 -8.36
N GLU A 133 -14.73 -14.97 -8.46
CA GLU A 133 -15.61 -15.32 -7.35
C GLU A 133 -14.89 -16.13 -6.26
N LYS A 134 -13.74 -16.75 -6.60
CA LYS A 134 -12.92 -17.52 -5.67
C LYS A 134 -11.77 -16.69 -5.08
N MET A 135 -11.59 -15.45 -5.51
CA MET A 135 -10.56 -14.59 -4.93
C MET A 135 -10.99 -14.06 -3.57
N PRO A 136 -10.13 -14.13 -2.55
CA PRO A 136 -10.42 -13.53 -1.26
C PRO A 136 -10.66 -12.02 -1.40
N SER A 137 -11.68 -11.49 -0.75
CA SER A 137 -11.91 -10.05 -0.69
C SER A 137 -10.69 -9.35 -0.08
N GLY A 138 -10.16 -8.33 -0.76
CA GLY A 138 -9.00 -7.57 -0.28
C GLY A 138 -7.63 -8.15 -0.68
N SER A 139 -7.58 -9.10 -1.63
CA SER A 139 -6.33 -9.67 -2.16
C SER A 139 -5.56 -8.73 -3.11
N SER A 140 -6.10 -7.56 -3.44
CA SER A 140 -5.38 -6.57 -4.25
C SER A 140 -4.29 -5.85 -3.44
N GLY A 141 -3.07 -5.82 -3.96
CA GLY A 141 -1.96 -5.05 -3.40
C GLY A 141 -2.15 -3.54 -3.58
N SER A 142 -1.31 -2.75 -2.91
CA SER A 142 -1.20 -1.31 -3.20
C SER A 142 -0.15 -1.09 -4.27
N THR A 143 -0.46 -0.24 -5.24
CA THR A 143 0.42 0.09 -6.36
C THR A 143 0.18 1.54 -6.79
N ASP A 144 1.21 2.21 -7.33
CA ASP A 144 1.09 3.53 -7.93
C ASP A 144 0.23 3.54 -9.20
N MET A 145 -0.02 2.36 -9.80
CA MET A 145 -1.02 2.22 -10.87
C MET A 145 -2.42 2.62 -10.43
N GLY A 146 -2.73 2.60 -9.14
CA GLY A 146 -3.94 3.22 -8.60
C GLY A 146 -4.04 4.67 -9.03
N ASN A 147 -3.00 5.47 -8.80
CA ASN A 147 -2.97 6.89 -9.17
C ASN A 147 -3.10 7.12 -10.69
N VAL A 148 -2.55 6.24 -11.51
CA VAL A 148 -2.71 6.27 -12.98
C VAL A 148 -4.16 5.96 -13.37
N SER A 149 -4.77 4.94 -12.75
CA SER A 149 -6.14 4.51 -13.07
C SER A 149 -7.21 5.54 -12.75
N HIS A 150 -6.92 6.49 -11.87
CA HIS A 150 -7.77 7.65 -11.61
C HIS A 150 -7.62 8.78 -12.65
N ARG A 151 -6.69 8.67 -13.60
CA ARG A 151 -6.43 9.69 -14.65
C ARG A 151 -6.75 9.20 -16.04
N VAL A 152 -6.57 7.91 -16.30
CA VAL A 152 -6.83 7.27 -17.60
C VAL A 152 -7.35 5.84 -17.40
N PRO A 153 -8.12 5.28 -18.35
CA PRO A 153 -8.48 3.87 -18.32
C PRO A 153 -7.22 2.99 -18.21
N SER A 154 -7.18 2.11 -17.22
CA SER A 154 -5.98 1.35 -16.91
C SER A 154 -6.30 -0.08 -16.47
N ILE A 155 -5.32 -0.97 -16.65
CA ILE A 155 -5.27 -2.29 -16.03
C ILE A 155 -3.93 -2.49 -15.33
N HIS A 156 -3.91 -3.34 -14.31
CA HIS A 156 -2.70 -3.82 -13.67
C HIS A 156 -2.85 -5.33 -13.42
N PRO A 157 -2.71 -6.13 -14.48
CA PRO A 157 -2.97 -7.55 -14.39
C PRO A 157 -1.86 -8.28 -13.63
N MET A 158 -2.26 -9.28 -12.85
CA MET A 158 -1.34 -10.21 -12.20
C MET A 158 -1.11 -11.43 -13.10
N ILE A 159 0.11 -11.94 -13.14
CA ILE A 159 0.46 -13.15 -13.87
C ILE A 159 1.12 -14.17 -12.95
N CYS A 160 0.73 -15.43 -13.07
CA CYS A 160 1.33 -16.52 -12.31
C CYS A 160 2.74 -16.84 -12.86
N SER A 161 3.76 -16.65 -12.01
CA SER A 161 5.17 -16.91 -12.30
C SER A 161 5.79 -17.99 -11.40
N ALA A 162 4.98 -18.56 -10.48
CA ALA A 162 5.38 -19.62 -9.55
C ALA A 162 4.22 -20.59 -9.31
N PRO A 163 4.47 -21.80 -8.77
CA PRO A 163 3.39 -22.68 -8.32
C PRO A 163 2.47 -22.03 -7.29
N MET A 164 1.18 -22.38 -7.27
CA MET A 164 0.15 -21.73 -6.46
C MET A 164 0.40 -21.78 -4.95
N HIS A 165 1.22 -22.70 -4.46
CA HIS A 165 1.56 -22.78 -3.02
C HIS A 165 2.67 -21.80 -2.61
N VAL A 166 3.38 -21.22 -3.57
CA VAL A 166 4.48 -20.28 -3.30
C VAL A 166 3.91 -18.90 -3.00
N VAL A 167 4.22 -18.40 -1.80
CA VAL A 167 3.75 -17.09 -1.33
C VAL A 167 4.73 -16.01 -1.77
N ILE A 168 4.19 -14.90 -2.28
CA ILE A 168 5.01 -13.71 -2.59
C ILE A 168 5.68 -13.14 -1.31
N HIS A 169 6.75 -12.38 -1.47
CA HIS A 169 7.55 -11.79 -0.38
C HIS A 169 8.28 -12.81 0.50
N ASN A 170 8.63 -13.97 -0.08
CA ASN A 170 9.51 -14.91 0.60
C ASN A 170 10.68 -15.35 -0.33
N PRO A 171 11.79 -15.89 0.23
CA PRO A 171 12.95 -16.30 -0.58
C PRO A 171 12.64 -17.35 -1.65
N GLU A 172 11.67 -18.23 -1.41
CA GLU A 172 11.26 -19.24 -2.38
C GLU A 172 10.68 -18.61 -3.64
N PHE A 173 9.89 -17.53 -3.52
CA PHE A 173 9.37 -16.80 -4.66
C PHE A 173 10.49 -16.21 -5.54
N ALA A 174 11.58 -15.74 -4.95
CA ALA A 174 12.73 -15.22 -5.70
C ALA A 174 13.37 -16.30 -6.60
N VAL A 175 13.42 -17.56 -6.12
CA VAL A 175 13.91 -18.69 -6.93
C VAL A 175 13.00 -18.95 -8.12
N TRP A 176 11.68 -18.95 -7.92
CA TRP A 176 10.71 -19.15 -9.00
C TRP A 176 10.67 -17.98 -9.98
N ALA A 177 10.84 -16.76 -9.52
CA ALA A 177 10.90 -15.59 -10.39
C ALA A 177 12.08 -15.63 -11.37
N ALA A 178 13.16 -16.33 -11.02
CA ALA A 178 14.35 -16.55 -11.85
C ALA A 178 14.36 -17.93 -12.55
N SER A 179 13.20 -18.57 -12.69
CA SER A 179 13.04 -19.87 -13.35
C SER A 179 12.41 -19.76 -14.73
N ASP A 180 12.39 -20.87 -15.49
CA ASP A 180 11.70 -20.95 -16.79
C ASP A 180 10.22 -20.53 -16.71
N LEU A 181 9.56 -20.77 -15.55
CA LEU A 181 8.19 -20.29 -15.30
C LEU A 181 8.13 -18.78 -15.18
N GLY A 182 9.11 -18.18 -14.50
CA GLY A 182 9.26 -16.73 -14.39
C GLY A 182 9.52 -16.08 -15.75
N ASP A 183 10.45 -16.64 -16.52
CA ASP A 183 10.77 -16.18 -17.88
C ASP A 183 9.55 -16.28 -18.80
N LYS A 184 8.85 -17.43 -18.77
CA LYS A 184 7.62 -17.62 -19.54
C LYS A 184 6.54 -16.61 -19.13
N ALA A 185 6.40 -16.33 -17.84
CA ALA A 185 5.43 -15.33 -17.35
C ALA A 185 5.76 -13.93 -17.87
N CYS A 186 7.04 -13.55 -17.85
CA CYS A 186 7.49 -12.26 -18.38
C CYS A 186 7.17 -12.12 -19.88
N ILE A 187 7.49 -13.14 -20.68
CA ILE A 187 7.25 -13.13 -22.13
C ILE A 187 5.76 -13.12 -22.45
N ASP A 188 4.96 -13.98 -21.82
CA ASP A 188 3.51 -14.04 -22.05
C ASP A 188 2.83 -12.74 -21.63
N GLY A 189 3.22 -12.16 -20.48
CA GLY A 189 2.71 -10.87 -20.02
C GLY A 189 3.03 -9.74 -20.98
N ALA A 190 4.26 -9.67 -21.47
CA ALA A 190 4.68 -8.68 -22.47
C ALA A 190 3.87 -8.80 -23.77
N LYS A 191 3.69 -10.04 -24.28
CA LYS A 191 2.89 -10.31 -25.48
C LYS A 191 1.44 -9.87 -25.29
N ALA A 192 0.80 -10.27 -24.18
CA ALA A 192 -0.60 -9.94 -23.91
C ALA A 192 -0.83 -8.43 -23.75
N LEU A 193 0.08 -7.72 -23.09
CA LEU A 193 0.02 -6.25 -22.99
C LEU A 193 0.17 -5.61 -24.38
N ALA A 194 1.10 -6.08 -25.22
CA ALA A 194 1.27 -5.57 -26.56
C ALA A 194 0.03 -5.82 -27.44
N MET A 195 -0.54 -7.03 -27.36
CA MET A 195 -1.78 -7.40 -28.09
C MET A 195 -2.95 -6.52 -27.61
N THR A 196 -3.12 -6.33 -26.32
CA THR A 196 -4.16 -5.46 -25.76
C THR A 196 -3.99 -3.99 -26.19
N ALA A 197 -2.74 -3.52 -26.32
CA ALA A 197 -2.48 -2.19 -26.86
C ALA A 197 -2.87 -2.08 -28.34
N ILE A 198 -2.59 -3.12 -29.15
CA ILE A 198 -3.01 -3.18 -30.54
C ILE A 198 -4.55 -3.20 -30.64
N ASP A 199 -5.22 -4.02 -29.84
CA ASP A 199 -6.68 -4.07 -29.80
C ASP A 199 -7.29 -2.69 -29.46
N TYR A 200 -6.72 -2.02 -28.44
CA TYR A 200 -7.15 -0.67 -28.06
C TYR A 200 -6.96 0.33 -29.21
N LEU A 201 -5.87 0.25 -29.98
CA LEU A 201 -5.60 1.16 -31.09
C LEU A 201 -6.47 0.88 -32.32
N THR A 202 -6.89 -0.35 -32.54
CA THR A 202 -7.60 -0.80 -33.75
C THR A 202 -9.10 -0.99 -33.55
N ASP A 203 -9.57 -1.29 -32.34
CA ASP A 203 -11.01 -1.45 -32.01
C ASP A 203 -11.60 -0.16 -31.44
N GLU A 204 -12.36 0.55 -32.25
CA GLU A 204 -13.07 1.76 -31.86
C GLU A 204 -14.14 1.52 -30.78
N LYS A 205 -14.82 0.37 -30.81
CA LYS A 205 -15.84 0.03 -29.83
C LYS A 205 -15.23 -0.15 -28.44
N MET A 206 -14.10 -0.82 -28.37
CA MET A 206 -13.34 -1.01 -27.14
C MET A 206 -12.89 0.34 -26.56
N ARG A 207 -12.30 1.22 -27.40
CA ARG A 207 -11.89 2.58 -26.97
C ARG A 207 -13.06 3.38 -26.43
N THR A 208 -14.17 3.40 -27.15
CA THR A 208 -15.38 4.11 -26.73
C THR A 208 -15.90 3.57 -25.40
N SER A 209 -16.01 2.26 -25.26
CA SER A 209 -16.46 1.63 -24.01
C SER A 209 -15.55 1.94 -22.82
N ALA A 210 -14.25 1.90 -22.99
CA ALA A 210 -13.30 2.26 -21.96
C ALA A 210 -13.38 3.75 -21.57
N ALA A 211 -13.55 4.64 -22.55
CA ALA A 211 -13.71 6.07 -22.31
C ALA A 211 -15.04 6.39 -21.58
N GLU A 212 -16.14 5.76 -21.95
CA GLU A 212 -17.42 5.90 -21.28
C GLU A 212 -17.41 5.36 -19.85
N GLU A 213 -16.79 4.21 -19.62
CA GLU A 213 -16.60 3.65 -18.28
C GLU A 213 -15.83 4.63 -17.40
N PHE A 214 -14.70 5.14 -17.90
CA PHE A 214 -13.88 6.11 -17.18
C PHE A 214 -14.64 7.43 -16.92
N ALA A 215 -15.39 7.92 -17.88
CA ALA A 215 -16.16 9.17 -17.76
C ALA A 215 -17.17 9.13 -16.59
N ARG A 216 -17.76 7.96 -16.30
CA ARG A 216 -18.71 7.79 -15.18
C ARG A 216 -18.08 8.05 -13.81
N SER A 217 -16.79 7.89 -13.66
CA SER A 217 -16.06 8.08 -12.39
C SER A 217 -15.12 9.29 -12.39
N ARG A 218 -15.09 10.09 -13.46
CA ARG A 218 -14.12 11.19 -13.65
C ARG A 218 -14.09 12.17 -12.47
N ASP A 219 -15.25 12.63 -12.02
CA ASP A 219 -15.31 13.65 -10.97
C ASP A 219 -14.90 13.10 -9.59
N SER A 220 -15.29 11.86 -9.27
CA SER A 220 -14.84 11.21 -8.05
C SER A 220 -13.34 10.93 -8.10
N SER A 221 -12.82 10.51 -9.25
CA SER A 221 -11.39 10.30 -9.46
C SER A 221 -10.58 11.59 -9.29
N ALA A 222 -11.06 12.71 -9.84
CA ALA A 222 -10.40 14.01 -9.68
C ALA A 222 -10.32 14.43 -8.21
N ARG A 223 -11.39 14.23 -7.43
CA ARG A 223 -11.38 14.50 -5.99
C ARG A 223 -10.40 13.60 -5.24
N SER A 224 -10.39 12.30 -5.55
CA SER A 224 -9.45 11.34 -4.93
C SER A 224 -7.99 11.71 -5.21
N VAL A 225 -7.67 12.08 -6.46
CA VAL A 225 -6.32 12.52 -6.85
C VAL A 225 -5.90 13.79 -6.10
N ALA A 226 -6.82 14.76 -5.96
CA ALA A 226 -6.54 15.99 -5.21
C ALA A 226 -6.31 15.70 -3.71
N ALA A 227 -7.12 14.80 -3.13
CA ALA A 227 -7.01 14.43 -1.72
C ALA A 227 -5.77 13.56 -1.41
N ALA A 228 -5.24 12.83 -2.40
CA ALA A 228 -4.08 11.97 -2.22
C ALA A 228 -2.75 12.73 -2.16
N TYR A 229 -2.73 14.02 -2.53
CA TYR A 229 -1.52 14.82 -2.52
C TYR A 229 -1.33 15.54 -1.19
N ASN A 230 -0.21 15.29 -0.54
CA ASN A 230 0.19 15.93 0.71
C ASN A 230 1.35 16.90 0.42
N PRO A 231 1.11 18.22 0.34
CA PRO A 231 2.17 19.20 -0.02
C PRO A 231 3.37 19.17 0.93
N GLU A 232 3.11 18.91 2.22
CA GLU A 232 4.12 18.84 3.28
C GLU A 232 4.69 17.43 3.49
N GLY A 233 4.29 16.47 2.66
CA GLY A 233 4.73 15.09 2.75
C GLY A 233 6.16 14.88 2.24
N GLU A 234 6.83 13.85 2.72
CA GLU A 234 8.18 13.48 2.29
C GLU A 234 8.17 12.59 1.04
N ALA A 235 9.09 12.84 0.12
CA ALA A 235 9.15 12.14 -1.17
C ALA A 235 9.53 10.65 -1.06
N ASN A 236 10.20 10.22 0.02
CA ASN A 236 10.78 8.88 0.16
C ASN A 236 10.61 8.29 1.57
N LEU A 237 9.38 8.18 2.07
CA LEU A 237 9.13 7.49 3.33
C LEU A 237 9.22 5.96 3.17
N GLY A 238 10.45 5.49 3.12
CA GLY A 238 10.77 4.06 3.13
C GLY A 238 10.51 3.36 1.81
N GLY A 239 11.57 2.90 1.23
CA GLY A 239 11.74 2.14 0.00
C GLY A 239 10.51 1.55 -0.66
N CYS A 240 10.60 1.36 -1.92
CA CYS A 240 9.55 0.80 -2.77
C CYS A 240 8.70 -0.24 -2.03
N GLY A 241 7.52 0.14 -1.61
CA GLY A 241 6.47 -0.79 -1.19
C GLY A 241 5.91 -1.43 -2.45
N CYS A 242 6.78 -2.04 -3.26
CA CYS A 242 6.34 -2.78 -4.43
C CYS A 242 5.55 -3.98 -3.97
N CYS A 243 4.29 -3.99 -4.35
CA CYS A 243 3.31 -5.08 -4.39
C CYS A 243 2.78 -5.57 -3.08
#